data_0e76da059f6e433b17940c1ebc6e44c3
#
_entry.id   0e76da059f6e433b17940c1ebc6e44c3
#
_cell.length_a   1.000
_cell.length_b   1.000
_cell.length_c   1.000
_cell.angle_alpha   90.00
_cell.angle_beta   90.00
_cell.angle_gamma   90.00
#
_symmetry.space_group_name_H-M   'P 1'
#
loop_
_entity.id
_entity.type
_entity.pdbx_description
1 polymer ?
#
loop_
_entity_poly.entity_id
_entity_poly.type
_entity_poly.pdbx_seq_one_letter_code
_entity_poly.pdbx_strand_id
1 'polypeptide(L)'
;MRKLVGSSLVFGAGVFLWYLRMAERRRQRETLREMIASLRRMGEEIRLARTPLPDLLERLANSCQTDAGDFFREGAAMLRRGQPWRPTAERLPFPKTVQQSLCGLAFDLHGDERNVCNVISLVIIELEKERREREERRPGEEKQLTAMCFSLSAMLVILLI
;
A
#
# COMPACT_ATOMS: atom_id res chain seq x y z
N MET A 1 -9.90 -9.03 -43.69
CA MET A 1 -8.65 -9.04 -42.88
C MET A 1 -8.47 -7.78 -42.02
N ARG A 2 -8.70 -6.55 -42.55
CA ARG A 2 -8.55 -5.29 -41.76
C ARG A 2 -9.44 -5.23 -40.50
N LYS A 3 -10.67 -5.79 -40.55
CA LYS A 3 -11.61 -5.80 -39.40
C LYS A 3 -11.14 -6.74 -38.27
N LEU A 4 -10.52 -7.87 -38.59
CA LEU A 4 -10.00 -8.82 -37.59
C LEU A 4 -8.80 -8.27 -36.82
N VAL A 5 -7.93 -7.50 -37.50
CA VAL A 5 -6.77 -6.86 -36.86
C VAL A 5 -7.22 -5.79 -35.86
N GLY A 6 -8.21 -4.97 -36.21
CA GLY A 6 -8.78 -3.95 -35.30
C GLY A 6 -9.40 -4.56 -34.05
N SER A 7 -10.18 -5.63 -34.20
CA SER A 7 -10.82 -6.33 -33.08
C SER A 7 -9.80 -6.98 -32.13
N SER A 8 -8.75 -7.60 -32.67
CA SER A 8 -7.66 -8.18 -31.88
C SER A 8 -6.89 -7.14 -31.06
N LEU A 9 -6.69 -5.94 -31.63
CA LEU A 9 -5.97 -4.85 -30.98
C LEU A 9 -6.75 -4.27 -29.80
N VAL A 10 -8.06 -4.09 -29.96
CA VAL A 10 -8.96 -3.60 -28.89
C VAL A 10 -9.05 -4.62 -27.75
N PHE A 11 -9.17 -5.91 -28.07
CA PHE A 11 -9.19 -6.97 -27.06
C PHE A 11 -7.85 -7.04 -26.29
N GLY A 12 -6.72 -6.98 -26.99
CA GLY A 12 -5.40 -6.95 -26.39
C GLY A 12 -5.20 -5.76 -25.45
N ALA A 13 -5.67 -4.57 -25.85
CA ALA A 13 -5.61 -3.38 -24.99
C ALA A 13 -6.46 -3.53 -23.71
N GLY A 14 -7.66 -4.13 -23.83
CA GLY A 14 -8.54 -4.39 -22.68
C GLY A 14 -7.90 -5.36 -21.67
N VAL A 15 -7.34 -6.46 -22.15
CA VAL A 15 -6.61 -7.44 -21.31
C VAL A 15 -5.38 -6.82 -20.67
N PHE A 16 -4.64 -5.99 -21.41
CA PHE A 16 -3.46 -5.30 -20.89
C PHE A 16 -3.80 -4.32 -19.77
N LEU A 17 -4.85 -3.50 -19.95
CA LEU A 17 -5.33 -2.59 -18.90
C LEU A 17 -5.82 -3.34 -17.66
N TRP A 18 -6.50 -4.47 -17.85
CA TRP A 18 -6.92 -5.33 -16.75
C TRP A 18 -5.71 -5.89 -15.98
N TYR A 19 -4.68 -6.35 -16.71
CA TYR A 19 -3.45 -6.86 -16.11
C TYR A 19 -2.72 -5.79 -15.29
N LEU A 20 -2.58 -4.56 -15.82
CA LEU A 20 -1.96 -3.44 -15.12
C LEU A 20 -2.72 -3.11 -13.82
N ARG A 21 -4.05 -3.07 -13.86
CA ARG A 21 -4.87 -2.84 -12.65
C ARG A 21 -4.73 -3.95 -11.62
N MET A 22 -4.62 -5.18 -12.07
CA MET A 22 -4.43 -6.31 -11.16
C MET A 22 -3.05 -6.29 -10.51
N ALA A 23 -2.00 -5.94 -11.25
CA ALA A 23 -0.65 -5.77 -10.73
C ALA A 23 -0.57 -4.64 -9.68
N GLU A 24 -1.21 -3.51 -9.97
CA GLU A 24 -1.29 -2.38 -9.03
C GLU A 24 -2.00 -2.75 -7.72
N ARG A 25 -3.12 -3.45 -7.81
CA ARG A 25 -3.85 -3.95 -6.63
C ARG A 25 -3.02 -4.93 -5.81
N ARG A 26 -2.21 -5.78 -6.46
CA ARG A 26 -1.28 -6.69 -5.75
C ARG A 26 -0.21 -5.90 -5.00
N ARG A 27 0.43 -4.93 -5.65
CA ARG A 27 1.44 -4.05 -5.04
C ARG A 27 0.89 -3.33 -3.81
N GLN A 28 -0.31 -2.74 -3.91
CA GLN A 28 -0.96 -2.05 -2.79
C GLN A 28 -1.20 -2.96 -1.59
N ARG A 29 -1.57 -4.22 -1.81
CA ARG A 29 -1.77 -5.21 -0.73
C ARG A 29 -0.45 -5.60 -0.08
N GLU A 30 0.59 -5.77 -0.88
CA GLU A 30 1.93 -6.09 -0.40
C GLU A 30 2.46 -4.95 0.47
N THR A 31 2.35 -3.71 0.00
CA THR A 31 2.71 -2.50 0.76
C THR A 31 1.97 -2.44 2.11
N LEU A 32 0.68 -2.75 2.12
CA LEU A 32 -0.12 -2.76 3.35
C LEU A 32 0.33 -3.85 4.33
N ARG A 33 0.64 -5.04 3.84
CA ARG A 33 1.16 -6.15 4.66
C ARG A 33 2.52 -5.84 5.24
N GLU A 34 3.44 -5.34 4.43
CA GLU A 34 4.79 -4.95 4.86
C GLU A 34 4.73 -3.83 5.88
N MET A 35 3.87 -2.82 5.68
CA MET A 35 3.68 -1.74 6.63
C MET A 35 3.23 -2.25 8.01
N ILE A 36 2.21 -3.10 8.05
CA ILE A 36 1.71 -3.70 9.31
C ILE A 36 2.81 -4.52 9.99
N ALA A 37 3.52 -5.36 9.23
CA ALA A 37 4.58 -6.21 9.77
C ALA A 37 5.74 -5.37 10.32
N SER A 38 6.13 -4.30 9.62
CA SER A 38 7.21 -3.40 10.02
C SER A 38 6.84 -2.60 11.26
N LEU A 39 5.61 -2.09 11.35
CA LEU A 39 5.15 -1.38 12.55
C LEU A 39 5.07 -2.30 13.78
N ARG A 40 4.68 -3.56 13.62
CA ARG A 40 4.72 -4.53 14.71
C ARG A 40 6.15 -4.76 15.21
N ARG A 41 7.10 -5.02 14.29
CA ARG A 41 8.52 -5.16 14.63
C ARG A 41 9.06 -3.90 15.31
N MET A 42 8.69 -2.73 14.81
CA MET A 42 9.06 -1.44 15.41
C MET A 42 8.60 -1.36 16.86
N GLY A 43 7.34 -1.70 17.16
CA GLY A 43 6.81 -1.71 18.52
C GLY A 43 7.51 -2.71 19.45
N GLU A 44 7.89 -3.89 18.93
CA GLU A 44 8.66 -4.90 19.69
C GLU A 44 10.08 -4.42 19.98
N GLU A 45 10.79 -3.89 18.97
CA GLU A 45 12.16 -3.39 19.11
C GLU A 45 12.26 -2.20 20.06
N ILE A 46 11.29 -1.27 20.04
CA ILE A 46 11.24 -0.15 20.97
C ILE A 46 11.12 -0.64 22.41
N ARG A 47 10.32 -1.69 22.66
CA ARG A 47 10.12 -2.27 24.00
C ARG A 47 11.35 -3.05 24.50
N LEU A 48 12.06 -3.72 23.62
CA LEU A 48 13.06 -4.73 24.02
C LEU A 48 14.50 -4.24 23.89
N ALA A 49 14.85 -3.47 22.88
CA ALA A 49 16.23 -3.40 22.41
C ALA A 49 16.91 -2.05 22.56
N ARG A 50 16.26 -0.99 23.02
CA ARG A 50 16.85 0.38 23.09
C ARG A 50 17.68 0.78 21.87
N THR A 51 17.33 0.22 20.69
CA THR A 51 18.00 0.51 19.42
C THR A 51 17.75 1.97 19.07
N PRO A 52 18.74 2.76 18.63
CA PRO A 52 18.52 4.11 18.15
C PRO A 52 17.50 4.14 17.02
N LEU A 53 16.51 5.01 17.11
CA LEU A 53 15.39 5.08 16.18
C LEU A 53 15.81 5.16 14.70
N PRO A 54 16.84 5.94 14.30
CA PRO A 54 17.28 5.99 12.91
C PRO A 54 17.78 4.64 12.38
N ASP A 55 18.47 3.86 13.20
CA ASP A 55 19.01 2.56 12.80
C ASP A 55 17.90 1.51 12.73
N LEU A 56 16.92 1.61 13.63
CA LEU A 56 15.72 0.78 13.58
C LEU A 56 14.94 1.02 12.29
N LEU A 57 14.66 2.28 11.93
CA LEU A 57 13.96 2.64 10.70
C LEU A 57 14.72 2.16 9.45
N GLU A 58 16.04 2.23 9.44
CA GLU A 58 16.84 1.73 8.32
C GLU A 58 16.77 0.20 8.20
N ARG A 59 16.80 -0.54 9.31
CA ARG A 59 16.60 -2.01 9.29
C ARG A 59 15.20 -2.36 8.75
N LEU A 60 14.16 -1.63 9.17
CA LEU A 60 12.81 -1.83 8.66
C LEU A 60 12.73 -1.51 7.16
N ALA A 61 13.35 -0.41 6.72
CA ALA A 61 13.41 -0.05 5.30
C ALA A 61 14.05 -1.15 4.44
N ASN A 62 15.14 -1.74 4.94
CA ASN A 62 15.86 -2.81 4.23
C ASN A 62 15.10 -4.15 4.23
N SER A 63 14.15 -4.33 5.13
CA SER A 63 13.30 -5.53 5.18
C SER A 63 12.07 -5.45 4.27
N CYS A 64 11.73 -4.26 3.78
CA CYS A 64 10.59 -4.01 2.89
C CYS A 64 11.04 -3.96 1.43
N GLN A 65 10.19 -4.47 0.52
CA GLN A 65 10.43 -4.44 -0.92
C GLN A 65 9.48 -3.49 -1.67
N THR A 66 8.58 -2.85 -0.94
CA THR A 66 7.54 -1.95 -1.48
C THR A 66 7.75 -0.50 -1.04
N ASP A 67 6.81 0.36 -1.38
CA ASP A 67 6.80 1.79 -1.00
C ASP A 67 6.85 1.99 0.53
N ALA A 68 6.54 0.94 1.33
CA ALA A 68 6.74 0.95 2.78
C ALA A 68 8.22 1.12 3.15
N GLY A 69 9.14 0.49 2.40
CA GLY A 69 10.58 0.64 2.59
C GLY A 69 11.05 2.08 2.37
N ASP A 70 10.53 2.75 1.36
CA ASP A 70 10.89 4.14 1.08
C ASP A 70 10.40 5.09 2.18
N PHE A 71 9.21 4.84 2.73
CA PHE A 71 8.67 5.58 3.88
C PHE A 71 9.62 5.51 5.10
N PHE A 72 10.08 4.33 5.48
CA PHE A 72 11.01 4.17 6.61
C PHE A 72 12.41 4.71 6.30
N ARG A 73 12.88 4.59 5.06
CA ARG A 73 14.20 5.11 4.63
C ARG A 73 14.24 6.62 4.69
N GLU A 74 13.17 7.28 4.26
CA GLU A 74 13.02 8.74 4.37
C GLU A 74 13.08 9.18 5.83
N GLY A 75 12.36 8.48 6.73
CA GLY A 75 12.38 8.72 8.16
C GLY A 75 13.78 8.59 8.78
N ALA A 76 14.47 7.50 8.47
CA ALA A 76 15.85 7.27 8.94
C ALA A 76 16.80 8.39 8.49
N ALA A 77 16.69 8.80 7.22
CA ALA A 77 17.53 9.86 6.66
C ALA A 77 17.28 11.22 7.31
N MET A 78 16.02 11.57 7.59
CA MET A 78 15.66 12.83 8.25
C MET A 78 16.15 12.86 9.70
N LEU A 79 15.92 11.81 10.46
CA LEU A 79 16.37 11.71 11.86
C LEU A 79 17.90 11.73 12.01
N ARG A 80 18.65 11.12 11.08
CA ARG A 80 20.11 11.22 11.05
C ARG A 80 20.63 12.64 10.82
N ARG A 81 19.86 13.47 10.14
CA ARG A 81 20.15 14.90 9.92
C ARG A 81 19.72 15.78 11.09
N GLY A 82 19.17 15.20 12.15
CA GLY A 82 18.60 15.96 13.27
C GLY A 82 17.31 16.72 12.91
N GLN A 83 16.67 16.35 11.81
CA GLN A 83 15.41 16.95 11.38
C GLN A 83 14.22 16.13 11.87
N PRO A 84 13.10 16.78 12.22
CA PRO A 84 11.89 16.06 12.57
C PRO A 84 11.39 15.27 11.37
N TRP A 85 11.02 14.02 11.60
CA TRP A 85 10.46 13.18 10.55
C TRP A 85 9.09 13.72 10.13
N ARG A 86 9.00 14.17 8.90
CA ARG A 86 7.76 14.59 8.24
C ARG A 86 7.52 13.67 7.04
N PRO A 87 6.86 12.53 7.25
CA PRO A 87 6.70 11.56 6.17
C PRO A 87 5.83 12.10 5.05
N THR A 88 6.26 11.85 3.83
CA THR A 88 5.46 12.07 2.63
C THR A 88 4.53 10.88 2.42
N ALA A 89 3.57 10.69 3.33
CA ALA A 89 2.61 9.58 3.28
C ALA A 89 1.68 9.65 2.06
N GLU A 90 1.66 10.76 1.33
CA GLU A 90 0.87 10.95 0.10
C GLU A 90 1.24 9.96 -1.02
N ARG A 91 2.48 9.45 -1.02
CA ARG A 91 2.94 8.44 -1.98
C ARG A 91 2.44 7.03 -1.67
N LEU A 92 1.97 6.81 -0.45
CA LEU A 92 1.46 5.50 -0.06
C LEU A 92 0.05 5.29 -0.61
N PRO A 93 -0.27 4.09 -1.12
CA PRO A 93 -1.58 3.79 -1.71
C PRO A 93 -2.66 3.55 -0.64
N PHE A 94 -2.71 4.41 0.38
CA PHE A 94 -3.65 4.31 1.49
C PHE A 94 -4.67 5.45 1.47
N PRO A 95 -5.85 5.27 2.12
CA PRO A 95 -6.80 6.35 2.34
C PRO A 95 -6.17 7.50 3.14
N LYS A 96 -6.71 8.70 2.96
CA LYS A 96 -6.21 9.91 3.66
C LYS A 96 -6.21 9.77 5.18
N THR A 97 -7.17 9.05 5.74
CA THR A 97 -7.24 8.75 7.18
C THR A 97 -6.00 8.01 7.64
N VAL A 98 -5.65 6.91 6.98
CA VAL A 98 -4.45 6.11 7.30
C VAL A 98 -3.16 6.91 7.08
N GLN A 99 -3.10 7.73 6.02
CA GLN A 99 -1.95 8.61 5.77
C GLN A 99 -1.77 9.62 6.93
N GLN A 100 -2.86 10.19 7.43
CA GLN A 100 -2.83 11.11 8.58
C GLN A 100 -2.37 10.42 9.85
N SER A 101 -2.83 9.21 10.12
CA SER A 101 -2.40 8.42 11.27
C SER A 101 -0.91 8.06 11.20
N LEU A 102 -0.39 7.74 10.02
CA LEU A 102 1.05 7.51 9.80
C LEU A 102 1.86 8.81 9.98
N CYS A 103 1.35 9.94 9.53
CA CYS A 103 1.99 11.24 9.80
C CYS A 103 1.98 11.58 11.30
N GLY A 104 0.88 11.33 12.00
CA GLY A 104 0.77 11.49 13.45
C GLY A 104 1.79 10.66 14.20
N LEU A 105 1.95 9.39 13.83
CA LEU A 105 2.96 8.51 14.41
C LEU A 105 4.37 9.13 14.36
N ALA A 106 4.74 9.72 13.23
CA ALA A 106 6.07 10.33 13.07
C ALA A 106 6.32 11.51 14.04
N PHE A 107 5.29 12.27 14.37
CA PHE A 107 5.38 13.33 15.37
C PHE A 107 5.52 12.78 16.79
N ASP A 108 4.80 11.71 17.10
CA ASP A 108 4.74 11.12 18.44
C ASP A 108 5.99 10.28 18.78
N LEU A 109 6.83 9.94 17.81
CA LEU A 109 8.10 9.20 18.00
C LEU A 109 9.11 9.93 18.91
N HIS A 110 8.93 11.21 19.17
CA HIS A 110 9.75 11.98 20.11
C HIS A 110 9.20 11.97 21.55
N GLY A 111 8.09 11.29 21.77
CA GLY A 111 7.44 11.15 23.07
C GLY A 111 7.99 10.04 23.95
N ASP A 112 7.30 9.79 25.06
CA ASP A 112 7.61 8.70 25.97
C ASP A 112 7.36 7.35 25.27
N GLU A 113 8.20 6.35 25.57
CA GLU A 113 8.18 4.98 24.98
C GLU A 113 6.78 4.34 25.01
N ARG A 114 6.06 4.52 26.13
CA ARG A 114 4.68 4.01 26.28
C ARG A 114 3.70 4.67 25.30
N ASN A 115 3.85 5.96 25.09
CA ASN A 115 2.99 6.71 24.17
C ASN A 115 3.24 6.26 22.73
N VAL A 116 4.50 6.12 22.34
CA VAL A 116 4.92 5.63 21.02
C VAL A 116 4.32 4.25 20.72
N CYS A 117 4.43 3.31 21.68
CA CYS A 117 3.87 1.97 21.52
C CYS A 117 2.32 1.98 21.39
N ASN A 118 1.64 2.86 22.11
CA ASN A 118 0.19 3.01 22.00
C ASN A 118 -0.22 3.55 20.62
N VAL A 119 0.47 4.59 20.13
CA VAL A 119 0.21 5.17 18.80
C VAL A 119 0.48 4.15 17.70
N ILE A 120 1.59 3.40 17.76
CA ILE A 120 1.86 2.30 16.83
C ILE A 120 0.72 1.29 16.83
N SER A 121 0.22 0.90 17.99
CA SER A 121 -0.87 -0.07 18.11
C SER A 121 -2.16 0.45 17.46
N LEU A 122 -2.50 1.73 17.64
CA LEU A 122 -3.67 2.36 17.02
C LEU A 122 -3.54 2.40 15.48
N VAL A 123 -2.37 2.77 14.97
CA VAL A 123 -2.12 2.78 13.52
C VAL A 123 -2.21 1.36 12.93
N ILE A 124 -1.71 0.35 13.63
CA ILE A 124 -1.83 -1.06 13.20
C ILE A 124 -3.31 -1.47 13.11
N ILE A 125 -4.12 -1.13 14.11
CA ILE A 125 -5.56 -1.45 14.10
C ILE A 125 -6.26 -0.81 12.90
N GLU A 126 -5.93 0.44 12.58
CA GLU A 126 -6.50 1.16 11.44
C GLU A 126 -6.07 0.54 10.10
N LEU A 127 -4.80 0.17 9.95
CA LEU A 127 -4.29 -0.54 8.78
C LEU A 127 -4.94 -1.93 8.62
N GLU A 128 -5.15 -2.66 9.71
CA GLU A 128 -5.83 -3.95 9.69
C GLU A 128 -7.31 -3.82 9.31
N LYS A 129 -7.97 -2.76 9.78
CA LYS A 129 -9.34 -2.44 9.36
C LYS A 129 -9.40 -2.19 7.85
N GLU A 130 -8.51 -1.36 7.32
CA GLU A 130 -8.42 -1.10 5.88
C GLU A 130 -8.17 -2.40 5.08
N ARG A 131 -7.31 -3.28 5.61
CA ARG A 131 -7.07 -4.59 5.00
C ARG A 131 -8.34 -5.43 4.92
N ARG A 132 -9.10 -5.52 6.01
CA ARG A 132 -10.36 -6.27 6.07
C ARG A 132 -11.40 -5.71 5.12
N GLU A 133 -11.58 -4.40 5.10
CA GLU A 133 -12.52 -3.72 4.19
C GLU A 133 -12.19 -4.00 2.72
N ARG A 134 -10.91 -4.01 2.37
CA ARG A 134 -10.46 -4.37 1.01
C ARG A 134 -10.68 -5.85 0.70
N GLU A 135 -10.55 -6.73 1.68
CA GLU A 135 -10.82 -8.17 1.53
C GLU A 135 -12.32 -8.46 1.36
N GLU A 136 -13.18 -7.75 2.08
CA GLU A 136 -14.63 -7.90 2.00
C GLU A 136 -15.23 -7.37 0.68
N ARG A 137 -14.68 -6.31 0.12
CA ARG A 137 -15.13 -5.74 -1.17
C ARG A 137 -14.74 -6.60 -2.39
N ARG A 138 -13.87 -7.59 -2.22
CA ARG A 138 -13.35 -8.45 -3.30
C ARG A 138 -14.38 -9.22 -4.11
N PRO A 139 -15.35 -9.95 -3.52
CA PRO A 139 -16.16 -10.89 -4.31
C PRO A 139 -17.13 -10.20 -5.28
N GLY A 140 -17.49 -8.93 -5.05
CA GLY A 140 -18.41 -8.18 -5.91
C GLY A 140 -17.70 -7.52 -7.10
N GLU A 141 -16.61 -6.83 -6.87
CA GLU A 141 -15.95 -6.01 -7.91
C GLU A 141 -15.24 -6.85 -8.97
N GLU A 142 -14.60 -7.97 -8.59
CA GLU A 142 -13.91 -8.84 -9.56
C GLU A 142 -14.91 -9.52 -10.51
N LYS A 143 -16.04 -9.99 -10.00
CA LYS A 143 -17.10 -10.60 -10.82
C LYS A 143 -17.76 -9.59 -11.73
N GLN A 144 -18.01 -8.38 -11.24
CA GLN A 144 -18.65 -7.33 -12.01
C GLN A 144 -17.73 -6.80 -13.12
N LEU A 145 -16.46 -6.54 -12.83
CA LEU A 145 -15.49 -6.10 -13.84
C LEU A 145 -15.25 -7.16 -14.91
N THR A 146 -15.14 -8.42 -14.52
CA THR A 146 -14.97 -9.52 -15.47
C THR A 146 -16.21 -9.66 -16.36
N ALA A 147 -17.40 -9.61 -15.78
CA ALA A 147 -18.66 -9.67 -16.55
C ALA A 147 -18.81 -8.47 -17.51
N MET A 148 -18.47 -7.26 -17.08
CA MET A 148 -18.50 -6.07 -17.94
C MET A 148 -17.49 -6.15 -19.09
N CYS A 149 -16.26 -6.62 -18.84
CA CYS A 149 -15.28 -6.80 -19.90
C CYS A 149 -15.71 -7.86 -20.92
N PHE A 150 -16.28 -8.98 -20.46
CA PHE A 150 -16.81 -10.01 -21.35
C PHE A 150 -18.02 -9.51 -22.16
N SER A 151 -18.97 -8.81 -21.54
CA SER A 151 -20.14 -8.29 -22.25
C SER A 151 -19.79 -7.23 -23.27
N LEU A 152 -18.87 -6.31 -22.95
CA LEU A 152 -18.36 -5.31 -23.89
C LEU A 152 -17.61 -5.94 -25.07
N SER A 153 -16.79 -6.95 -24.81
CA SER A 153 -16.08 -7.69 -25.84
C SER A 153 -17.03 -8.44 -26.77
N ALA A 154 -18.05 -9.09 -26.21
CA ALA A 154 -19.07 -9.80 -27.00
C ALA A 154 -19.89 -8.83 -27.85
N MET A 155 -20.31 -7.68 -27.28
CA MET A 155 -21.05 -6.67 -28.02
C MET A 155 -20.23 -6.06 -29.17
N LEU A 156 -18.94 -5.82 -28.95
CA LEU A 156 -18.04 -5.32 -30.01
C LEU A 156 -17.83 -6.33 -31.13
N VAL A 157 -17.72 -7.62 -30.81
CA VAL A 157 -17.61 -8.69 -31.81
C VAL A 157 -18.89 -8.78 -32.67
N ILE A 158 -20.08 -8.71 -32.03
CA ILE A 158 -21.37 -8.72 -32.73
C ILE A 158 -21.52 -7.51 -33.65
N LEU A 159 -21.05 -6.34 -33.24
CA LEU A 159 -21.18 -5.10 -34.01
C LEU A 159 -20.18 -5.03 -35.19
N LEU A 160 -19.16 -5.88 -35.20
CA LEU A 160 -18.14 -5.94 -36.25
C LEU A 160 -18.37 -7.06 -37.28
N ILE A 161 -19.27 -8.01 -36.99
CA ILE A 161 -19.72 -9.05 -37.92
C ILE A 161 -20.85 -8.49 -38.75
#